data_4ff9247d0ad9dbc76a9709391390ad0e
#
_entry.id   4ff9247d0ad9dbc76a9709391390ad0e
#
_cell.length_a   1.000
_cell.length_b   1.000
_cell.length_c   1.000
_cell.angle_alpha   90.00
_cell.angle_beta   90.00
_cell.angle_gamma   90.00
#
_symmetry.space_group_name_H-M   'P 1'
#
loop_
_entity.id
_entity.type
_entity.pdbx_description
1 polymer ?
#
loop_
_entity_poly.entity_id
_entity_poly.type
_entity_poly.pdbx_seq_one_letter_code
_entity_poly.pdbx_strand_id
1 'polypeptide(L)'
;MRGHRWSRRDLLKVSTAAVAGTLFAEPLRAAAPPPSEVTPALIEAAKKEGKLSFYSALELNTAERLARTFEAKYPGISVRVERSGAERIFQRIAQEQGSGIKAVDVANSSRSGALSRMEEKRLAGALHSR
;
A
#
# COMPACT_ATOMS: atom_id res chain seq x y z
N MET A 1 59.37 -16.27 -11.20
CA MET A 1 57.98 -15.77 -11.01
C MET A 1 57.79 -15.37 -9.56
N ARG A 2 57.79 -14.06 -9.26
CA ARG A 2 57.59 -13.56 -7.88
C ARG A 2 56.09 -13.30 -7.70
N GLY A 3 55.46 -14.13 -6.91
CA GLY A 3 54.05 -13.95 -6.52
C GLY A 3 53.89 -12.72 -5.61
N HIS A 4 53.20 -11.73 -6.09
CA HIS A 4 52.86 -10.52 -5.33
C HIS A 4 51.81 -10.87 -4.28
N ARG A 5 52.25 -10.99 -3.00
CA ARG A 5 51.32 -11.24 -1.88
C ARG A 5 50.72 -9.91 -1.46
N TRP A 6 49.45 -9.71 -1.80
CA TRP A 6 48.67 -8.54 -1.36
C TRP A 6 48.59 -8.51 0.16
N SER A 7 49.00 -7.41 0.77
CA SER A 7 48.90 -7.19 2.20
C SER A 7 47.47 -6.70 2.54
N ARG A 8 46.97 -7.08 3.73
CA ARG A 8 45.70 -6.58 4.26
C ARG A 8 45.60 -5.04 4.29
N ARG A 9 46.76 -4.36 4.36
CA ARG A 9 46.84 -2.90 4.28
C ARG A 9 46.62 -2.35 2.88
N ASP A 10 46.93 -3.11 1.82
CA ASP A 10 46.70 -2.71 0.44
C ASP A 10 45.22 -2.82 0.07
N LEU A 11 44.50 -3.78 0.68
CA LEU A 11 43.05 -3.92 0.52
C LEU A 11 42.27 -2.74 1.13
N LEU A 12 42.76 -2.20 2.27
CA LEU A 12 42.15 -1.06 2.93
C LEU A 12 42.33 0.27 2.17
N LYS A 13 43.40 0.40 1.39
CA LYS A 13 43.67 1.61 0.60
C LYS A 13 42.80 1.69 -0.67
N VAL A 14 42.37 0.56 -1.20
CA VAL A 14 41.50 0.52 -2.39
C VAL A 14 40.04 0.80 -2.02
N SER A 15 39.61 0.51 -0.77
CA SER A 15 38.24 0.72 -0.31
C SER A 15 37.86 2.19 -0.07
N THR A 16 38.85 3.10 0.05
CA THR A 16 38.57 4.51 0.38
C THR A 16 38.20 5.38 -0.82
N ALA A 17 38.45 4.89 -2.04
CA ALA A 17 38.17 5.67 -3.26
C ALA A 17 36.76 5.44 -3.86
N ALA A 18 36.00 4.45 -3.35
CA ALA A 18 34.69 4.08 -3.90
C ALA A 18 33.49 4.70 -3.17
N VAL A 19 33.70 5.49 -2.10
CA VAL A 19 32.61 6.01 -1.24
C VAL A 19 32.15 7.42 -1.62
N ALA A 20 32.78 8.08 -2.58
CA ALA A 20 32.44 9.47 -2.94
C ALA A 20 31.27 9.62 -3.94
N GLY A 21 30.65 8.52 -4.40
CA GLY A 21 29.65 8.55 -5.47
C GLY A 21 28.17 8.38 -5.07
N THR A 22 27.85 8.15 -3.78
CA THR A 22 26.48 7.78 -3.37
C THR A 22 25.77 8.79 -2.47
N LEU A 23 26.22 10.04 -2.40
CA LEU A 23 25.61 11.06 -1.53
C LEU A 23 24.42 11.81 -2.16
N PHE A 24 23.95 11.42 -3.33
CA PHE A 24 22.74 11.96 -3.96
C PHE A 24 21.68 10.89 -4.24
N ALA A 25 21.54 9.91 -3.34
CA ALA A 25 20.30 9.15 -3.29
C ALA A 25 19.23 10.09 -2.72
N GLU A 26 18.54 10.81 -3.60
CA GLU A 26 17.28 11.44 -3.20
C GLU A 26 16.42 10.38 -2.53
N PRO A 27 15.80 10.66 -1.35
CA PRO A 27 14.86 9.74 -0.78
C PRO A 27 13.75 9.54 -1.83
N LEU A 28 13.66 8.36 -2.42
CA LEU A 28 12.51 7.93 -3.20
C LEU A 28 11.30 8.06 -2.28
N ARG A 29 10.72 9.25 -2.22
CA ARG A 29 9.38 9.43 -1.69
C ARG A 29 8.52 8.55 -2.56
N ALA A 30 8.02 7.48 -1.99
CA ALA A 30 6.94 6.71 -2.57
C ALA A 30 5.73 7.66 -2.67
N ALA A 31 5.71 8.47 -3.71
CA ALA A 31 4.54 9.25 -4.05
C ALA A 31 3.45 8.24 -4.38
N ALA A 32 2.29 8.41 -3.77
CA ALA A 32 1.11 7.66 -4.17
C ALA A 32 0.96 7.83 -5.70
N PRO A 33 0.63 6.77 -6.44
CA PRO A 33 0.39 6.88 -7.86
C PRO A 33 -0.63 8.00 -8.10
N PRO A 34 -0.47 8.80 -9.16
CA PRO A 34 -1.42 9.88 -9.46
C PRO A 34 -2.84 9.31 -9.50
N PRO A 35 -3.84 10.05 -9.00
CA PRO A 35 -5.22 9.60 -9.04
C PRO A 35 -5.59 9.25 -10.48
N SER A 36 -6.05 8.03 -10.70
CA SER A 36 -6.56 7.61 -12.00
C SER A 36 -7.86 8.34 -12.27
N GLU A 37 -8.02 8.87 -13.47
CA GLU A 37 -9.30 9.46 -13.89
C GLU A 37 -10.40 8.40 -13.88
N VAL A 38 -11.59 8.81 -13.41
CA VAL A 38 -12.78 7.95 -13.44
C VAL A 38 -13.30 7.92 -14.87
N THR A 39 -12.89 6.90 -15.62
CA THR A 39 -13.31 6.73 -17.01
C THR A 39 -14.62 5.94 -17.11
N PRO A 40 -15.42 6.11 -18.19
CA PRO A 40 -16.61 5.30 -18.43
C PRO A 40 -16.30 3.79 -18.44
N ALA A 41 -15.16 3.39 -18.98
CA ALA A 41 -14.73 1.99 -19.02
C ALA A 41 -14.50 1.42 -17.60
N LEU A 42 -13.92 2.22 -16.70
CA LEU A 42 -13.74 1.84 -15.30
C LEU A 42 -15.08 1.67 -14.58
N ILE A 43 -16.04 2.57 -14.83
CA ILE A 43 -17.40 2.49 -14.27
C ILE A 43 -18.10 1.21 -14.75
N GLU A 44 -18.03 0.88 -16.02
CA GLU A 44 -18.65 -0.33 -16.55
C GLU A 44 -17.97 -1.60 -16.03
N ALA A 45 -16.66 -1.60 -15.83
CA ALA A 45 -15.95 -2.70 -15.18
C ALA A 45 -16.42 -2.89 -13.74
N ALA A 46 -16.53 -1.80 -12.96
CA ALA A 46 -17.01 -1.83 -11.58
C ALA A 46 -18.47 -2.31 -11.48
N LYS A 47 -19.35 -1.92 -12.41
CA LYS A 47 -20.73 -2.41 -12.49
C LYS A 47 -20.80 -3.91 -12.79
N LYS A 48 -19.87 -4.44 -13.58
CA LYS A 48 -19.79 -5.90 -13.82
C LYS A 48 -19.40 -6.67 -12.56
N GLU A 49 -18.56 -6.10 -11.71
CA GLU A 49 -18.26 -6.67 -10.39
C GLU A 49 -19.44 -6.56 -9.43
N GLY A 50 -20.22 -5.48 -9.54
CA GLY A 50 -21.52 -5.28 -8.90
C GLY A 50 -21.48 -5.11 -7.38
N LYS A 51 -20.31 -5.17 -6.74
CA LYS A 51 -20.16 -5.12 -5.28
C LYS A 51 -18.90 -4.35 -4.87
N LEU A 52 -18.97 -3.71 -3.71
CA LEU A 52 -17.86 -3.00 -3.07
C LEU A 52 -17.88 -3.26 -1.57
N SER A 53 -16.77 -3.69 -0.99
CA SER A 53 -16.61 -3.91 0.44
C SER A 53 -15.95 -2.69 1.09
N PHE A 54 -16.68 -2.04 1.98
CA PHE A 54 -16.26 -0.81 2.67
C PHE A 54 -16.05 -1.08 4.17
N TYR A 55 -14.79 -1.16 4.62
CA TYR A 55 -14.43 -1.24 6.03
C TYR A 55 -14.30 0.16 6.61
N SER A 56 -15.09 0.47 7.65
CA SER A 56 -15.19 1.83 8.16
C SER A 56 -15.12 1.91 9.68
N ALA A 57 -14.34 2.86 10.18
CA ALA A 57 -14.31 3.27 11.58
C ALA A 57 -15.29 4.42 11.88
N LEU A 58 -16.00 4.92 10.88
CA LEU A 58 -17.05 5.93 11.06
C LEU A 58 -18.24 5.38 11.85
N GLU A 59 -19.06 6.28 12.36
CA GLU A 59 -20.38 5.91 12.89
C GLU A 59 -21.21 5.24 11.79
N LEU A 60 -21.97 4.19 12.19
CA LEU A 60 -22.68 3.35 11.24
C LEU A 60 -23.60 4.15 10.31
N ASN A 61 -24.41 5.06 10.88
CA ASN A 61 -25.30 5.91 10.10
C ASN A 61 -24.58 6.75 9.05
N THR A 62 -23.38 7.24 9.39
CA THR A 62 -22.55 8.03 8.46
C THR A 62 -21.98 7.15 7.35
N ALA A 63 -21.47 5.98 7.69
CA ALA A 63 -20.95 5.02 6.73
C ALA A 63 -22.02 4.53 5.75
N GLU A 64 -23.23 4.23 6.26
CA GLU A 64 -24.37 3.83 5.43
C GLU A 64 -24.89 4.97 4.53
N ARG A 65 -24.92 6.20 5.03
CA ARG A 65 -25.27 7.36 4.18
C ARG A 65 -24.28 7.52 3.03
N LEU A 66 -22.99 7.38 3.30
CA LEU A 66 -21.95 7.43 2.28
C LEU A 66 -22.14 6.31 1.25
N ALA A 67 -22.41 5.09 1.72
CA ALA A 67 -22.69 3.94 0.85
C ALA A 67 -23.91 4.21 -0.06
N ARG A 68 -25.03 4.64 0.50
CA ARG A 68 -26.24 4.99 -0.27
C ARG A 68 -25.98 6.09 -1.29
N THR A 69 -25.21 7.12 -0.92
CA THR A 69 -24.85 8.19 -1.85
C THR A 69 -24.02 7.67 -3.01
N PHE A 70 -23.10 6.75 -2.74
CA PHE A 70 -22.28 6.10 -3.77
C PHE A 70 -23.12 5.22 -4.70
N GLU A 71 -24.00 4.38 -4.15
CA GLU A 71 -24.92 3.52 -4.90
C GLU A 71 -25.88 4.33 -5.81
N ALA A 72 -26.38 5.47 -5.31
CA ALA A 72 -27.21 6.38 -6.08
C ALA A 72 -26.45 7.01 -7.25
N LYS A 73 -25.17 7.30 -7.06
CA LYS A 73 -24.32 7.86 -8.11
C LYS A 73 -23.87 6.82 -9.14
N TYR A 74 -23.71 5.57 -8.70
CA TYR A 74 -23.24 4.47 -9.55
C TYR A 74 -24.23 3.28 -9.47
N PRO A 75 -25.41 3.38 -10.07
CA PRO A 75 -26.39 2.32 -10.04
C PRO A 75 -25.83 1.04 -10.67
N GLY A 76 -26.06 -0.08 -10.01
CA GLY A 76 -25.50 -1.38 -10.37
C GLY A 76 -24.32 -1.83 -9.51
N ILE A 77 -23.83 -0.98 -8.59
CA ILE A 77 -22.82 -1.33 -7.60
C ILE A 77 -23.46 -1.30 -6.21
N SER A 78 -23.40 -2.40 -5.48
CA SER A 78 -23.88 -2.50 -4.10
C SER A 78 -22.72 -2.36 -3.12
N VAL A 79 -22.87 -1.54 -2.07
CA VAL A 79 -21.84 -1.28 -1.06
C VAL A 79 -22.13 -2.04 0.21
N ARG A 80 -21.28 -2.99 0.55
CA ARG A 80 -21.30 -3.68 1.84
C ARG A 80 -20.49 -2.91 2.86
N VAL A 81 -21.14 -2.29 3.83
CA VAL A 81 -20.48 -1.59 4.93
C VAL A 81 -20.16 -2.57 6.06
N GLU A 82 -18.91 -2.65 6.45
CA GLU A 82 -18.47 -3.35 7.66
C GLU A 82 -17.86 -2.35 8.63
N ARG A 83 -18.62 -2.00 9.67
CA ARG A 83 -18.18 -1.08 10.71
C ARG A 83 -17.41 -1.81 11.79
N SER A 84 -16.22 -1.30 12.14
CA SER A 84 -15.44 -1.76 13.28
C SER A 84 -14.56 -0.64 13.84
N GLY A 85 -13.93 -0.85 14.99
CA GLY A 85 -12.92 0.07 15.50
C GLY A 85 -11.67 0.08 14.59
N ALA A 86 -10.99 1.24 14.50
CA ALA A 86 -9.85 1.45 13.61
C ALA A 86 -8.76 0.38 13.76
N GLU A 87 -8.45 -0.03 14.99
CA GLU A 87 -7.44 -1.06 15.27
C GLU A 87 -7.85 -2.43 14.71
N ARG A 88 -9.12 -2.80 14.89
CA ARG A 88 -9.64 -4.09 14.40
C ARG A 88 -9.68 -4.15 12.87
N ILE A 89 -10.05 -3.05 12.22
CA ILE A 89 -9.99 -2.94 10.76
C ILE A 89 -8.55 -3.18 10.29
N PHE A 90 -7.60 -2.54 10.94
CA PHE A 90 -6.18 -2.68 10.63
C PHE A 90 -5.69 -4.14 10.75
N GLN A 91 -5.98 -4.77 11.90
CA GLN A 91 -5.60 -6.17 12.15
C GLN A 91 -6.23 -7.12 11.11
N ARG A 92 -7.50 -6.91 10.78
CA ARG A 92 -8.22 -7.72 9.80
C ARG A 92 -7.59 -7.60 8.40
N ILE A 93 -7.34 -6.37 7.92
CA ILE A 93 -6.71 -6.15 6.62
C ILE A 93 -5.31 -6.79 6.59
N ALA A 94 -4.52 -6.66 7.68
CA ALA A 94 -3.21 -7.29 7.78
C ALA A 94 -3.28 -8.82 7.69
N GLN A 95 -4.27 -9.43 8.34
CA GLN A 95 -4.50 -10.88 8.31
C GLN A 95 -4.96 -11.34 6.92
N GLU A 96 -5.91 -10.63 6.30
CA GLU A 96 -6.41 -10.92 4.95
C GLU A 96 -5.28 -10.85 3.93
N GLN A 97 -4.45 -9.80 3.96
CA GLN A 97 -3.29 -9.67 3.09
C GLN A 97 -2.24 -10.75 3.33
N GLY A 98 -1.96 -11.10 4.59
CA GLY A 98 -1.04 -12.19 4.95
C GLY A 98 -1.50 -13.55 4.43
N SER A 99 -2.81 -13.74 4.26
CA SER A 99 -3.43 -14.96 3.72
C SER A 99 -3.70 -14.89 2.20
N GLY A 100 -3.27 -13.81 1.51
CA GLY A 100 -3.53 -13.61 0.09
C GLY A 100 -4.99 -13.27 -0.25
N ILE A 101 -5.83 -13.00 0.76
CA ILE A 101 -7.25 -12.65 0.59
C ILE A 101 -7.36 -11.14 0.29
N LYS A 102 -8.06 -10.80 -0.77
CA LYS A 102 -8.38 -9.42 -1.16
C LYS A 102 -9.87 -9.18 -0.95
N ALA A 103 -10.29 -9.02 0.31
CA ALA A 103 -11.70 -8.90 0.67
C ALA A 103 -12.18 -7.45 0.77
N VAL A 104 -11.28 -6.50 1.00
CA VAL A 104 -11.62 -5.08 1.16
C VAL A 104 -11.22 -4.27 -0.07
N ASP A 105 -12.15 -3.44 -0.55
CA ASP A 105 -11.93 -2.51 -1.66
C ASP A 105 -11.60 -1.10 -1.14
N VAL A 106 -12.32 -0.65 -0.10
CA VAL A 106 -12.14 0.66 0.52
C VAL A 106 -12.06 0.53 2.03
N ALA A 107 -11.06 1.15 2.63
CA ALA A 107 -10.93 1.23 4.09
C ALA A 107 -10.86 2.70 4.55
N ASN A 108 -11.66 3.03 5.57
CA ASN A 108 -11.57 4.30 6.29
C ASN A 108 -11.17 4.06 7.74
N SER A 109 -10.12 4.75 8.17
CA SER A 109 -9.64 4.67 9.56
C SER A 109 -9.24 6.06 10.03
N SER A 110 -9.57 6.39 11.26
CA SER A 110 -9.12 7.63 11.93
C SER A 110 -7.61 7.63 12.23
N ARG A 111 -6.93 6.49 12.09
CA ARG A 111 -5.48 6.34 12.27
C ARG A 111 -4.75 6.33 10.92
N SER A 112 -4.51 7.49 10.36
CA SER A 112 -3.74 7.65 9.11
C SER A 112 -2.35 6.98 9.16
N GLY A 113 -1.65 7.04 10.30
CA GLY A 113 -0.34 6.40 10.45
C GLY A 113 -0.34 4.86 10.43
N ALA A 114 -1.50 4.21 10.59
CA ALA A 114 -1.60 2.75 10.49
C ALA A 114 -1.64 2.29 9.02
N LEU A 115 -2.35 3.00 8.17
CA LEU A 115 -2.43 2.70 6.73
C LEU A 115 -1.08 2.94 6.04
N SER A 116 -0.37 4.02 6.41
CA SER A 116 0.98 4.30 5.91
C SER A 116 1.97 3.18 6.25
N ARG A 117 1.92 2.63 7.46
CA ARG A 117 2.77 1.49 7.87
C ARG A 117 2.44 0.19 7.13
N MET A 118 1.19 -0.03 6.76
CA MET A 118 0.83 -1.21 5.96
C MET A 118 1.38 -1.12 4.55
N GLU A 119 1.30 0.06 3.94
CA GLU A 119 1.86 0.29 2.61
C GLU A 119 3.37 0.13 2.61
N GLU A 120 4.07 0.68 3.61
CA GLU A 120 5.51 0.52 3.79
C GLU A 120 5.91 -0.96 3.95
N LYS A 121 5.18 -1.72 4.76
CA LYS A 121 5.43 -3.16 4.95
C LYS A 121 5.16 -3.97 3.68
N ARG A 122 4.14 -3.61 2.90
CA ARG A 122 3.83 -4.23 1.61
C ARG A 122 4.95 -3.99 0.60
N LEU A 123 5.47 -2.76 0.52
CA LEU A 123 6.57 -2.40 -0.36
C LEU A 123 7.87 -3.09 0.06
N ALA A 124 8.18 -3.16 1.35
CA ALA A 124 9.34 -3.87 1.87
C ALA A 124 9.27 -5.38 1.58
N GLY A 125 8.10 -6.00 1.71
CA GLY A 125 7.89 -7.42 1.36
C GLY A 125 8.07 -7.71 -0.12
N ALA A 126 7.63 -6.81 -1.00
CA ALA A 126 7.77 -6.95 -2.44
C ALA A 126 9.23 -6.82 -2.92
N LEU A 127 10.09 -6.12 -2.18
CA LEU A 127 11.53 -6.01 -2.47
C LEU A 127 12.34 -7.22 -2.01
N HIS A 128 11.83 -8.01 -1.05
CA HIS A 128 12.52 -9.20 -0.53
C HIS A 128 12.18 -10.50 -1.28
N SER A 129 11.21 -10.45 -2.19
CA SER A 129 10.73 -11.61 -2.97
C SER A 129 11.29 -11.69 -4.40
N ARG A 130 12.39 -10.96 -4.68
CA ARG A 130 13.11 -11.02 -5.97
C ARG A 130 14.51 -11.58 -5.81
#